data_ccd7e8a66d795e6e6920eed9d49c012f
#
_entry.id   ccd7e8a66d795e6e6920eed9d49c012f
#
_cell.length_a   1.000
_cell.length_b   1.000
_cell.length_c   1.000
_cell.angle_alpha   90.00
_cell.angle_beta   90.00
_cell.angle_gamma   90.00
#
_symmetry.space_group_name_H-M   'P 1'
#
loop_
_entity.id
_entity.type
_entity.pdbx_description
1 polymer ?
#
loop_
_entity_poly.entity_id
_entity_poly.type
_entity_poly.pdbx_seq_one_letter_code
_entity_poly.pdbx_strand_id
1 'polypeptide(L)'
;SKFTVNFGSNNVKQSGRFYAWEALVHCEHGCYEGGNEIGVGVEHVYRNMRRVCKRIAPNLKLPKKDSIGEDTIVMHLRSGDNYHRVFTPPTNYIPNPLIFYLNLIDSFDKCILITEPDRNNPIVHELMKIDKVKIQSSTVADDFATLMSAKNVALSGVGTFAMAAALCSTQIKNLYTTNLLLTEHLNYTMMHNTDVDVHVMDLENYLPVFPCSWKNTEEQRKFILDYR
;
A
#
# COMPACT_ATOMS: atom_id res chain seq x y z
N SER A 1 6.25 -11.62 16.73
CA SER A 1 5.98 -10.69 17.83
C SER A 1 4.47 -10.61 18.03
N LYS A 2 4.02 -10.85 19.26
CA LYS A 2 2.60 -10.73 19.64
C LYS A 2 2.34 -9.27 19.99
N PHE A 3 1.47 -8.61 19.26
CA PHE A 3 0.94 -7.33 19.68
C PHE A 3 -0.24 -7.60 20.62
N THR A 4 -0.21 -6.99 21.79
CA THR A 4 -1.37 -6.96 22.68
C THR A 4 -1.99 -5.57 22.54
N VAL A 5 -3.20 -5.50 22.02
CA VAL A 5 -3.98 -4.28 21.99
C VAL A 5 -5.02 -4.41 23.09
N ASN A 6 -4.98 -3.51 24.07
CA ASN A 6 -5.99 -3.45 25.12
C ASN A 6 -7.15 -2.58 24.63
N PHE A 7 -8.26 -3.21 24.33
CA PHE A 7 -9.54 -2.54 24.12
C PHE A 7 -10.39 -2.70 25.38
N GLY A 8 -10.43 -1.67 26.22
CA GLY A 8 -11.20 -1.73 27.48
C GLY A 8 -10.74 -2.84 28.42
N SER A 9 -11.67 -3.43 29.18
CA SER A 9 -11.41 -4.50 30.15
C SER A 9 -11.13 -5.87 29.54
N ASN A 10 -11.25 -6.04 28.23
CA ASN A 10 -11.03 -7.31 27.56
C ASN A 10 -9.71 -7.29 26.78
N ASN A 11 -8.74 -8.08 27.27
CA ASN A 11 -7.49 -8.33 26.57
C ASN A 11 -7.72 -9.24 25.37
N VAL A 12 -7.81 -8.69 24.17
CA VAL A 12 -7.87 -9.48 22.95
C VAL A 12 -6.43 -9.76 22.48
N LYS A 13 -6.01 -11.01 22.57
CA LYS A 13 -4.75 -11.47 21.97
C LYS A 13 -5.02 -11.90 20.55
N GLN A 14 -4.60 -11.09 19.60
CA GLN A 14 -4.59 -11.51 18.21
C GLN A 14 -3.19 -11.96 17.80
N SER A 15 -3.10 -13.18 17.29
CA SER A 15 -1.92 -13.71 16.59
C SER A 15 -2.28 -13.87 15.14
N GLY A 16 -1.60 -13.15 14.23
CA GLY A 16 -1.85 -13.28 12.79
C GLY A 16 -1.80 -11.95 12.04
N ARG A 17 -2.39 -11.92 10.88
CA ARG A 17 -2.51 -10.73 10.05
C ARG A 17 -3.54 -9.78 10.68
N PHE A 18 -3.08 -8.59 11.05
CA PHE A 18 -3.94 -7.53 11.53
C PHE A 18 -4.30 -6.63 10.35
N TYR A 19 -5.57 -6.56 10.02
CA TYR A 19 -6.08 -5.64 9.02
C TYR A 19 -6.58 -4.36 9.69
N ALA A 20 -6.34 -3.21 9.06
CA ALA A 20 -6.78 -1.92 9.60
C ALA A 20 -8.30 -1.87 9.82
N TRP A 21 -9.09 -2.55 8.98
CA TRP A 21 -10.53 -2.64 9.13
C TRP A 21 -10.96 -3.41 10.39
N GLU A 22 -10.21 -4.44 10.83
CA GLU A 22 -10.50 -5.14 12.09
C GLU A 22 -10.37 -4.20 13.28
N ALA A 23 -9.37 -3.31 13.26
CA ALA A 23 -9.25 -2.27 14.28
C ALA A 23 -10.43 -1.30 14.24
N LEU A 24 -10.91 -0.96 13.04
CA LEU A 24 -12.06 -0.05 12.85
C LEU A 24 -13.35 -0.68 13.37
N VAL A 25 -13.62 -1.94 13.01
CA VAL A 25 -14.81 -2.68 13.47
C VAL A 25 -14.79 -2.85 15.00
N HIS A 26 -13.64 -3.19 15.58
CA HIS A 26 -13.52 -3.30 17.03
C HIS A 26 -13.63 -1.95 17.74
N CYS A 27 -13.17 -0.86 17.14
CA CYS A 27 -13.39 0.48 17.67
C CYS A 27 -14.87 0.87 17.61
N GLU A 28 -15.57 0.56 16.53
CA GLU A 28 -17.01 0.83 16.41
C GLU A 28 -17.83 0.02 17.43
N HIS A 29 -17.53 -1.26 17.62
CA HIS A 29 -18.26 -2.11 18.58
C HIS A 29 -17.80 -1.94 20.02
N GLY A 30 -16.52 -1.71 20.27
CA GLY A 30 -15.99 -1.54 21.61
C GLY A 30 -16.33 -0.19 22.26
N CYS A 31 -16.63 0.83 21.48
CA CYS A 31 -17.05 2.13 22.00
C CYS A 31 -18.54 2.18 22.35
N TYR A 32 -19.33 1.21 21.93
CA TYR A 32 -20.78 1.17 22.20
C TYR A 32 -21.17 0.50 23.52
N GLU A 33 -20.33 -0.36 24.08
CA GLU A 33 -20.65 -1.06 25.33
C GLU A 33 -20.54 -0.20 26.61
N GLY A 34 -20.05 1.01 26.50
CA GLY A 34 -19.80 1.91 27.64
C GLY A 34 -20.75 3.09 27.81
N GLY A 35 -21.77 3.26 26.98
CA GLY A 35 -22.81 4.28 27.15
C GLY A 35 -22.37 5.74 27.04
N ASN A 36 -21.13 6.02 26.67
CA ASN A 36 -20.65 7.34 26.35
C ASN A 36 -20.38 7.43 24.84
N GLU A 37 -21.17 8.25 24.17
CA GLU A 37 -21.10 8.60 22.75
C GLU A 37 -19.76 9.30 22.41
N ILE A 38 -18.66 8.58 22.43
CA ILE A 38 -17.49 8.97 21.70
C ILE A 38 -17.50 8.11 20.43
N GLY A 39 -18.36 8.45 19.53
CA GLY A 39 -18.33 7.97 18.15
C GLY A 39 -17.02 8.41 17.51
N VAL A 40 -15.96 7.66 17.72
CA VAL A 40 -14.73 7.79 16.96
C VAL A 40 -15.01 7.17 15.61
N GLY A 41 -15.72 7.89 14.75
CA GLY A 41 -16.04 7.42 13.42
C GLY A 41 -14.78 7.02 12.64
N VAL A 42 -14.94 6.16 11.66
CA VAL A 42 -13.90 5.70 10.71
C VAL A 42 -13.03 6.87 10.24
N GLU A 43 -13.62 8.03 10.01
CA GLU A 43 -12.94 9.25 9.62
C GLU A 43 -11.92 9.75 10.65
N HIS A 44 -12.23 9.66 11.93
CA HIS A 44 -11.30 10.05 12.99
C HIS A 44 -10.08 9.10 13.06
N VAL A 45 -10.29 7.81 12.89
CA VAL A 45 -9.19 6.83 12.81
C VAL A 45 -8.31 7.12 11.61
N TYR A 46 -8.89 7.39 10.45
CA TYR A 46 -8.15 7.72 9.23
C TYR A 46 -7.33 8.99 9.39
N ARG A 47 -7.91 10.07 9.92
CA ARG A 47 -7.19 11.33 10.19
C ARG A 47 -6.03 11.18 11.17
N ASN A 48 -6.09 10.22 12.08
CA ASN A 48 -5.06 10.00 13.08
C ASN A 48 -4.06 8.89 12.71
N MET A 49 -4.32 8.10 11.67
CA MET A 49 -3.53 6.91 11.34
C MET A 49 -2.05 7.27 11.13
N ARG A 50 -1.76 8.31 10.31
CA ARG A 50 -0.39 8.76 10.08
C ARG A 50 0.30 9.19 11.37
N ARG A 51 -0.38 9.92 12.24
CA ARG A 51 0.18 10.35 13.53
C ARG A 51 0.55 9.18 14.42
N VAL A 52 -0.31 8.15 14.47
CA VAL A 52 -0.06 6.91 15.23
C VAL A 52 1.10 6.15 14.61
N CYS A 53 1.09 5.92 13.31
CA CYS A 53 2.14 5.22 12.59
C CYS A 53 3.51 5.88 12.77
N LYS A 54 3.61 7.22 12.65
CA LYS A 54 4.85 7.97 12.91
C LYS A 54 5.37 7.80 14.35
N ARG A 55 4.49 7.60 15.33
CA ARG A 55 4.90 7.36 16.74
C ARG A 55 5.43 5.95 16.98
N ILE A 56 4.88 4.95 16.30
CA ILE A 56 5.33 3.56 16.46
C ILE A 56 6.54 3.24 15.58
N ALA A 57 6.74 3.95 14.48
CA ALA A 57 7.80 3.70 13.51
C ALA A 57 9.21 3.59 14.13
N PRO A 58 9.63 4.44 15.11
CA PRO A 58 10.95 4.31 15.75
C PRO A 58 11.15 3.00 16.51
N ASN A 59 10.06 2.30 16.88
CA ASN A 59 10.12 1.01 17.58
C ASN A 59 10.21 -0.18 16.62
N LEU A 60 10.08 0.05 15.34
CA LEU A 60 10.25 -1.00 14.32
C LEU A 60 11.75 -1.31 14.19
N LYS A 61 12.09 -2.59 14.29
CA LYS A 61 13.48 -3.05 14.08
C LYS A 61 13.79 -3.12 12.59
N LEU A 62 13.97 -1.97 11.96
CA LEU A 62 14.25 -1.85 10.54
C LEU A 62 15.73 -1.50 10.31
N PRO A 63 16.32 -1.92 9.18
CA PRO A 63 17.61 -1.44 8.76
C PRO A 63 17.60 0.08 8.59
N LYS A 64 18.70 0.73 8.99
CA LYS A 64 18.88 2.16 8.70
C LYS A 64 19.14 2.34 7.21
N LYS A 65 18.45 3.29 6.61
CA LYS A 65 18.62 3.70 5.22
C LYS A 65 18.84 5.20 5.17
N ASP A 66 19.67 5.64 4.26
CA ASP A 66 19.79 7.05 3.94
C ASP A 66 18.54 7.54 3.21
N SER A 67 18.24 8.83 3.35
CA SER A 67 17.11 9.45 2.64
C SER A 67 17.34 9.36 1.12
N ILE A 68 16.34 8.85 0.41
CA ILE A 68 16.34 8.79 -1.05
C ILE A 68 15.95 10.15 -1.62
N GLY A 69 16.71 10.63 -2.58
CA GLY A 69 16.59 11.97 -3.15
C GLY A 69 15.26 12.25 -3.87
N GLU A 70 15.03 13.52 -4.20
CA GLU A 70 13.82 13.98 -4.90
C GLU A 70 13.80 13.57 -6.38
N ASP A 71 14.95 13.27 -6.95
CA ASP A 71 15.13 12.76 -8.32
C ASP A 71 14.71 11.29 -8.50
N THR A 72 14.42 10.63 -7.41
CA THR A 72 14.15 9.18 -7.37
C THR A 72 12.73 8.91 -6.90
N ILE A 73 12.02 8.03 -7.62
CA ILE A 73 10.77 7.43 -7.16
C ILE A 73 10.98 5.99 -6.71
N VAL A 74 10.37 5.62 -5.58
CA VAL A 74 10.29 4.24 -5.11
C VAL A 74 8.89 3.73 -5.34
N MET A 75 8.75 2.78 -6.24
CA MET A 75 7.48 2.18 -6.63
C MET A 75 7.34 0.80 -6.00
N HIS A 76 6.21 0.52 -5.40
CA HIS A 76 5.86 -0.84 -4.98
C HIS A 76 4.95 -1.48 -6.03
N LEU A 77 5.30 -2.68 -6.44
CA LEU A 77 4.51 -3.46 -7.37
C LEU A 77 4.37 -4.89 -6.83
N ARG A 78 3.18 -5.19 -6.32
CA ARG A 78 2.89 -6.51 -5.77
C ARG A 78 2.96 -7.58 -6.86
N SER A 79 3.60 -8.70 -6.54
CA SER A 79 3.64 -9.91 -7.31
C SER A 79 3.11 -11.08 -6.45
N GLY A 80 3.90 -12.10 -6.17
CA GLY A 80 3.60 -13.13 -5.18
C GLY A 80 2.31 -13.89 -5.45
N ASP A 81 1.60 -14.14 -4.38
CA ASP A 81 0.39 -14.95 -4.32
C ASP A 81 -0.75 -14.48 -5.26
N ASN A 82 -0.85 -13.18 -5.51
CA ASN A 82 -1.87 -12.62 -6.40
C ASN A 82 -1.67 -12.98 -7.88
N TYR A 83 -0.48 -13.43 -8.25
CA TYR A 83 -0.11 -13.76 -9.62
C TYR A 83 0.27 -15.21 -9.81
N HIS A 84 0.16 -16.03 -8.76
CA HIS A 84 0.44 -17.45 -8.85
C HIS A 84 -0.70 -18.18 -9.59
N ARG A 85 -0.35 -19.00 -10.60
CA ARG A 85 -1.34 -19.67 -11.47
C ARG A 85 -2.29 -20.62 -10.73
N VAL A 86 -1.91 -21.10 -9.56
CA VAL A 86 -2.67 -22.11 -8.78
C VAL A 86 -3.55 -21.44 -7.72
N PHE A 87 -3.39 -20.15 -7.48
CA PHE A 87 -4.14 -19.45 -6.45
C PHE A 87 -5.41 -18.85 -7.03
N THR A 88 -6.54 -19.38 -6.64
CA THR A 88 -7.86 -18.90 -7.04
C THR A 88 -8.84 -18.77 -5.87
N PRO A 89 -8.59 -18.02 -4.83
CA PRO A 89 -9.69 -17.23 -4.30
C PRO A 89 -9.68 -15.86 -4.96
N PRO A 90 -10.84 -15.31 -5.31
CA PRO A 90 -10.93 -13.92 -5.73
C PRO A 90 -10.38 -13.06 -4.60
N THR A 91 -9.36 -12.25 -4.89
CA THR A 91 -8.80 -11.31 -3.94
C THR A 91 -9.39 -9.93 -4.21
N ASN A 92 -9.65 -9.16 -3.18
CA ASN A 92 -10.05 -7.76 -3.34
C ASN A 92 -8.88 -6.87 -3.83
N TYR A 93 -7.75 -7.48 -4.19
CA TYR A 93 -6.63 -6.79 -4.79
C TYR A 93 -6.95 -6.44 -6.25
N ILE A 94 -6.78 -5.17 -6.59
CA ILE A 94 -6.85 -4.69 -7.98
C ILE A 94 -5.52 -3.99 -8.27
N PRO A 95 -4.74 -4.48 -9.24
CA PRO A 95 -3.45 -3.88 -9.60
C PRO A 95 -3.65 -2.57 -10.34
N ASN A 96 -2.69 -1.65 -10.23
CA ASN A 96 -2.57 -0.52 -11.15
C ASN A 96 -2.19 -1.01 -12.55
N PRO A 97 -2.63 -0.34 -13.63
CA PRO A 97 -2.20 -0.66 -15.00
C PRO A 97 -0.75 -0.23 -15.25
N LEU A 98 -0.13 -0.79 -16.29
CA LEU A 98 1.25 -0.48 -16.70
C LEU A 98 1.45 1.03 -16.95
N ILE A 99 0.48 1.68 -17.57
CA ILE A 99 0.58 3.11 -17.91
C ILE A 99 0.81 4.00 -16.68
N PHE A 100 0.26 3.64 -15.51
CA PHE A 100 0.51 4.36 -14.26
C PHE A 100 2.01 4.42 -13.93
N TYR A 101 2.69 3.29 -14.04
CA TYR A 101 4.13 3.21 -13.75
C TYR A 101 4.97 3.88 -14.82
N LEU A 102 4.59 3.75 -16.10
CA LEU A 102 5.32 4.40 -17.20
C LEU A 102 5.29 5.92 -17.07
N ASN A 103 4.15 6.52 -16.75
CA ASN A 103 4.01 7.95 -16.53
C ASN A 103 4.92 8.45 -15.38
N LEU A 104 5.04 7.67 -14.31
CA LEU A 104 5.93 7.99 -13.20
C LEU A 104 7.40 7.86 -13.61
N ILE A 105 7.76 6.78 -14.31
CA ILE A 105 9.12 6.55 -14.79
C ILE A 105 9.57 7.70 -15.69
N ASP A 106 8.71 8.23 -16.56
CA ASP A 106 9.05 9.35 -17.41
C ASP A 106 9.33 10.65 -16.64
N SER A 107 8.74 10.79 -15.45
CA SER A 107 8.82 11.99 -14.63
C SER A 107 10.03 12.02 -13.67
N PHE A 108 10.75 10.90 -13.50
CA PHE A 108 11.87 10.80 -12.56
C PHE A 108 13.15 10.32 -13.24
N ASP A 109 14.31 10.76 -12.71
CA ASP A 109 15.62 10.36 -13.23
C ASP A 109 15.97 8.92 -12.86
N LYS A 110 15.55 8.48 -11.67
CA LYS A 110 15.84 7.16 -11.11
C LYS A 110 14.57 6.52 -10.57
N CYS A 111 14.44 5.22 -10.79
CA CYS A 111 13.29 4.44 -10.35
C CYS A 111 13.78 3.19 -9.61
N ILE A 112 13.29 2.99 -8.39
CA ILE A 112 13.48 1.76 -7.64
C ILE A 112 12.13 1.04 -7.62
N LEU A 113 12.08 -0.17 -8.14
CA LEU A 113 10.90 -1.00 -8.15
C LEU A 113 11.03 -2.09 -7.09
N ILE A 114 10.25 -2.00 -6.03
CA ILE A 114 10.16 -3.01 -4.98
C ILE A 114 9.06 -4.00 -5.35
N THR A 115 9.43 -5.27 -5.44
CA THR A 115 8.51 -6.37 -5.77
C THR A 115 8.97 -7.67 -5.15
N GLU A 116 8.09 -8.68 -5.07
CA GLU A 116 8.43 -10.01 -4.60
C GLU A 116 9.39 -10.73 -5.56
N PRO A 117 10.24 -11.66 -5.05
CA PRO A 117 11.28 -12.32 -5.84
C PRO A 117 10.75 -13.16 -7.01
N ASP A 118 9.51 -13.63 -6.94
CA ASP A 118 8.89 -14.48 -7.95
C ASP A 118 8.60 -13.76 -9.28
N ARG A 119 8.40 -12.42 -9.21
CA ARG A 119 8.17 -11.54 -10.36
C ARG A 119 7.05 -12.02 -11.30
N ASN A 120 6.03 -12.69 -10.78
CA ASN A 120 4.94 -13.25 -11.59
C ASN A 120 3.98 -12.17 -12.16
N ASN A 121 4.05 -10.95 -11.66
CA ASN A 121 3.28 -9.84 -12.19
C ASN A 121 3.82 -9.45 -13.59
N PRO A 122 2.99 -9.47 -14.66
CA PRO A 122 3.45 -9.19 -16.02
C PRO A 122 3.98 -7.77 -16.19
N ILE A 123 3.51 -6.80 -15.40
CA ILE A 123 4.02 -5.43 -15.42
C ILE A 123 5.50 -5.38 -14.99
N VAL A 124 5.93 -6.22 -14.04
CA VAL A 124 7.34 -6.29 -13.63
C VAL A 124 8.23 -6.60 -14.84
N HIS A 125 7.80 -7.55 -15.70
CA HIS A 125 8.56 -7.92 -16.89
C HIS A 125 8.71 -6.76 -17.88
N GLU A 126 7.70 -5.92 -18.02
CA GLU A 126 7.77 -4.74 -18.90
C GLU A 126 8.69 -3.67 -18.30
N LEU A 127 8.57 -3.42 -17.00
CA LEU A 127 9.37 -2.39 -16.34
C LEU A 127 10.85 -2.77 -16.24
N MET A 128 11.19 -4.06 -16.16
CA MET A 128 12.58 -4.55 -16.17
C MET A 128 13.35 -4.23 -17.47
N LYS A 129 12.63 -3.92 -18.56
CA LYS A 129 13.26 -3.58 -19.86
C LYS A 129 13.74 -2.12 -19.90
N ILE A 130 13.43 -1.32 -18.88
CA ILE A 130 13.71 0.11 -18.83
C ILE A 130 14.98 0.33 -18.00
N ASP A 131 16.05 0.85 -18.60
CA ASP A 131 17.39 0.94 -18.02
C ASP A 131 17.45 1.69 -16.67
N LYS A 132 16.65 2.75 -16.51
CA LYS A 132 16.61 3.53 -15.27
C LYS A 132 15.83 2.88 -14.12
N VAL A 133 15.16 1.74 -14.36
CA VAL A 133 14.42 1.00 -13.34
C VAL A 133 15.31 -0.04 -12.69
N LYS A 134 15.57 0.12 -11.41
CA LYS A 134 16.32 -0.85 -10.59
C LYS A 134 15.34 -1.69 -9.77
N ILE A 135 15.38 -3.00 -9.96
CA ILE A 135 14.58 -3.93 -9.18
C ILE A 135 15.22 -4.17 -7.82
N GLN A 136 14.41 -4.06 -6.78
CA GLN A 136 14.74 -4.49 -5.42
C GLN A 136 13.75 -5.57 -4.98
N SER A 137 14.27 -6.71 -4.56
CA SER A 137 13.54 -7.83 -3.96
C SER A 137 14.39 -8.35 -2.81
N SER A 138 14.34 -7.65 -1.69
CA SER A 138 15.16 -7.93 -0.51
C SER A 138 14.35 -8.61 0.59
N THR A 139 14.75 -8.45 1.83
CA THR A 139 13.90 -8.85 2.95
C THR A 139 12.74 -7.87 3.11
N VAL A 140 11.64 -8.34 3.69
CA VAL A 140 10.47 -7.47 3.98
C VAL A 140 10.87 -6.22 4.78
N ALA A 141 11.82 -6.37 5.72
CA ALA A 141 12.30 -5.26 6.53
C ALA A 141 13.14 -4.26 5.70
N ASP A 142 13.98 -4.74 4.78
CA ASP A 142 14.78 -3.90 3.89
C ASP A 142 13.89 -3.13 2.90
N ASP A 143 12.92 -3.81 2.30
CA ASP A 143 12.00 -3.22 1.34
C ASP A 143 11.10 -2.17 2.00
N PHE A 144 10.61 -2.47 3.20
CA PHE A 144 9.83 -1.52 4.00
C PHE A 144 10.67 -0.29 4.38
N ALA A 145 11.92 -0.50 4.82
CA ALA A 145 12.84 0.59 5.17
C ALA A 145 13.16 1.47 3.95
N THR A 146 13.33 0.88 2.76
CA THR A 146 13.56 1.61 1.51
C THR A 146 12.35 2.50 1.17
N LEU A 147 11.13 1.98 1.26
CA LEU A 147 9.90 2.77 1.08
C LEU A 147 9.81 3.92 2.09
N MET A 148 10.12 3.66 3.36
CA MET A 148 10.09 4.70 4.40
C MET A 148 11.13 5.80 4.18
N SER A 149 12.25 5.51 3.52
CA SER A 149 13.36 6.46 3.27
C SER A 149 13.12 7.35 2.05
N ALA A 150 12.09 7.03 1.23
CA ALA A 150 11.81 7.72 -0.01
C ALA A 150 11.02 9.00 0.22
N LYS A 151 11.33 10.05 -0.57
CA LYS A 151 10.52 11.27 -0.67
C LYS A 151 9.33 11.08 -1.61
N ASN A 152 9.49 10.24 -2.64
CA ASN A 152 8.46 9.96 -3.62
C ASN A 152 8.15 8.46 -3.62
N VAL A 153 6.91 8.11 -3.31
CA VAL A 153 6.46 6.71 -3.19
C VAL A 153 5.24 6.48 -4.07
N ALA A 154 5.25 5.40 -4.84
CA ALA A 154 4.09 4.95 -5.60
C ALA A 154 3.50 3.64 -5.04
N LEU A 155 2.19 3.61 -4.91
CA LEU A 155 1.43 2.45 -4.43
C LEU A 155 1.17 1.43 -5.55
N SER A 156 0.86 0.19 -5.17
CA SER A 156 0.62 -0.93 -6.10
C SER A 156 -0.86 -1.18 -6.45
N GLY A 157 -1.71 -0.15 -6.36
CA GLY A 157 -3.16 -0.31 -6.41
C GLY A 157 -3.73 -0.59 -5.02
N VAL A 158 -4.70 -1.49 -4.92
CA VAL A 158 -5.25 -1.89 -3.62
C VAL A 158 -4.26 -2.80 -2.90
N GLY A 159 -3.48 -2.23 -1.97
CA GLY A 159 -2.48 -2.96 -1.20
C GLY A 159 -1.99 -2.17 0.01
N THR A 160 -1.65 -2.86 1.10
CA THR A 160 -1.36 -2.22 2.38
C THR A 160 0.13 -2.00 2.66
N PHE A 161 1.04 -2.73 2.00
CA PHE A 161 2.48 -2.72 2.35
C PHE A 161 3.13 -1.35 2.15
N ALA A 162 3.08 -0.80 0.93
CA ALA A 162 3.65 0.51 0.65
C ALA A 162 2.90 1.64 1.36
N MET A 163 1.58 1.50 1.53
CA MET A 163 0.79 2.48 2.27
C MET A 163 1.17 2.51 3.75
N ALA A 164 1.40 1.34 4.39
CA ALA A 164 1.89 1.27 5.76
C ALA A 164 3.27 1.92 5.91
N ALA A 165 4.18 1.68 4.96
CA ALA A 165 5.50 2.32 4.96
C ALA A 165 5.38 3.85 4.81
N ALA A 166 4.51 4.33 3.92
CA ALA A 166 4.25 5.75 3.73
C ALA A 166 3.68 6.41 5.01
N LEU A 167 2.74 5.74 5.70
CA LEU A 167 2.19 6.22 6.96
C LEU A 167 3.25 6.32 8.07
N CYS A 168 4.21 5.39 8.10
CA CYS A 168 5.31 5.37 9.06
C CYS A 168 6.45 6.35 8.71
N SER A 169 6.57 6.74 7.43
CA SER A 169 7.68 7.56 6.95
C SER A 169 7.65 8.99 7.48
N THR A 170 8.84 9.48 7.86
CA THR A 170 9.09 10.90 8.13
C THR A 170 9.73 11.64 6.95
N GLN A 171 10.05 10.91 5.86
CA GLN A 171 10.76 11.44 4.69
C GLN A 171 9.83 11.71 3.51
N ILE A 172 8.72 11.00 3.42
CA ILE A 172 7.80 11.10 2.28
C ILE A 172 7.23 12.52 2.13
N LYS A 173 7.28 13.02 0.90
CA LYS A 173 6.70 14.29 0.48
C LYS A 173 5.55 14.08 -0.51
N ASN A 174 5.73 13.12 -1.43
CA ASN A 174 4.76 12.83 -2.50
C ASN A 174 4.36 11.36 -2.48
N LEU A 175 3.06 11.11 -2.48
CA LEU A 175 2.45 9.79 -2.62
C LEU A 175 1.71 9.72 -3.95
N TYR A 176 2.11 8.80 -4.81
CA TYR A 176 1.49 8.56 -6.11
C TYR A 176 0.62 7.31 -6.05
N THR A 177 -0.61 7.43 -6.51
CA THR A 177 -1.59 6.35 -6.48
C THR A 177 -2.60 6.51 -7.61
N THR A 178 -3.50 5.56 -7.72
CA THR A 178 -4.70 5.65 -8.57
C THR A 178 -5.93 5.82 -7.70
N ASN A 179 -7.08 6.08 -8.31
CA ASN A 179 -8.37 6.14 -7.62
C ASN A 179 -8.88 4.79 -7.10
N LEU A 180 -8.07 3.72 -7.23
CA LEU A 180 -8.37 2.41 -6.66
C LEU A 180 -8.20 2.40 -5.14
N LEU A 181 -9.27 2.15 -4.42
CA LEU A 181 -9.21 2.02 -2.95
C LEU A 181 -10.25 1.01 -2.45
N LEU A 182 -9.94 0.43 -1.30
CA LEU A 182 -10.90 -0.26 -0.44
C LEU A 182 -10.96 0.48 0.89
N THR A 183 -12.15 0.82 1.33
CA THR A 183 -12.37 1.58 2.57
C THR A 183 -11.89 0.82 3.80
N GLU A 184 -11.96 -0.51 3.78
CA GLU A 184 -11.54 -1.38 4.87
C GLU A 184 -10.02 -1.57 4.96
N HIS A 185 -9.27 -1.14 3.95
CA HIS A 185 -7.81 -1.27 3.92
C HIS A 185 -7.12 0.06 4.19
N LEU A 186 -5.82 0.00 4.51
CA LEU A 186 -4.97 1.18 4.48
C LEU A 186 -4.98 1.76 3.06
N ASN A 187 -5.37 3.01 2.93
CA ASN A 187 -5.49 3.66 1.64
C ASN A 187 -5.04 5.13 1.70
N TYR A 188 -4.89 5.74 0.55
CA TYR A 188 -4.33 7.08 0.41
C TYR A 188 -5.14 8.20 1.08
N THR A 189 -6.43 7.99 1.36
CA THR A 189 -7.25 9.01 2.03
C THR A 189 -6.78 9.28 3.46
N MET A 190 -6.02 8.34 4.06
CA MET A 190 -5.38 8.51 5.37
C MET A 190 -4.24 9.53 5.35
N MET A 191 -3.81 10.00 4.16
CA MET A 191 -2.85 11.08 3.98
C MET A 191 -3.52 12.45 3.84
N HIS A 192 -4.83 12.52 3.69
CA HIS A 192 -5.53 13.81 3.61
C HIS A 192 -5.26 14.64 4.88
N ASN A 193 -5.07 15.94 4.69
CA ASN A 193 -4.73 16.89 5.76
C ASN A 193 -3.43 16.57 6.51
N THR A 194 -2.48 15.92 5.83
CA THR A 194 -1.12 15.70 6.34
C THR A 194 -0.10 16.59 5.61
N ASP A 195 1.16 16.35 5.92
CA ASP A 195 2.34 16.98 5.31
C ASP A 195 2.78 16.29 4.00
N VAL A 196 1.92 15.50 3.36
CA VAL A 196 2.22 14.71 2.16
C VAL A 196 1.28 15.12 1.03
N ASP A 197 1.84 15.43 -0.12
CA ASP A 197 1.09 15.68 -1.34
C ASP A 197 0.67 14.34 -1.97
N VAL A 198 -0.63 14.16 -2.19
CA VAL A 198 -1.20 12.95 -2.76
C VAL A 198 -1.61 13.19 -4.20
N HIS A 199 -0.95 12.47 -5.12
CA HIS A 199 -1.19 12.54 -6.55
C HIS A 199 -1.99 11.31 -6.98
N VAL A 200 -3.25 11.52 -7.37
CA VAL A 200 -4.17 10.45 -7.76
C VAL A 200 -4.38 10.47 -9.26
N MET A 201 -4.00 9.39 -9.94
CA MET A 201 -4.35 9.16 -11.34
C MET A 201 -5.74 8.53 -11.40
N ASP A 202 -6.66 9.18 -12.09
CA ASP A 202 -7.98 8.62 -12.33
C ASP A 202 -7.93 7.56 -13.45
N LEU A 203 -8.52 6.41 -13.20
CA LEU A 203 -8.59 5.27 -14.11
C LEU A 203 -10.03 5.14 -14.61
N GLU A 204 -10.34 5.85 -15.70
CA GLU A 204 -11.66 5.80 -16.32
C GLU A 204 -11.97 4.39 -16.86
N ASN A 205 -13.16 3.87 -16.58
CA ASN A 205 -13.62 2.56 -17.07
C ASN A 205 -12.72 1.36 -16.73
N TYR A 206 -11.81 1.51 -15.75
CA TYR A 206 -10.91 0.42 -15.34
C TYR A 206 -11.61 -0.61 -14.46
N LEU A 207 -12.33 -0.17 -13.42
CA LEU A 207 -13.00 -1.05 -12.46
C LEU A 207 -14.07 -1.99 -13.07
N PRO A 208 -14.87 -1.58 -14.07
CA PRO A 208 -15.88 -2.48 -14.65
C PRO A 208 -15.30 -3.75 -15.28
N VAL A 209 -14.04 -3.74 -15.68
CA VAL A 209 -13.35 -4.91 -16.24
C VAL A 209 -12.98 -5.94 -15.15
N PHE A 210 -12.99 -5.52 -13.87
CA PHE A 210 -12.73 -6.39 -12.73
C PHE A 210 -14.00 -6.56 -11.88
N PRO A 211 -15.08 -7.16 -12.40
CA PRO A 211 -16.31 -7.32 -11.62
C PRO A 211 -16.00 -8.14 -10.37
N CYS A 212 -15.87 -7.44 -9.26
CA CYS A 212 -15.67 -7.93 -7.90
C CYS A 212 -14.24 -8.35 -7.50
N SER A 213 -13.26 -8.67 -8.39
CA SER A 213 -11.94 -9.08 -7.91
C SER A 213 -10.92 -9.37 -9.00
N TRP A 214 -9.63 -9.34 -8.59
CA TRP A 214 -8.53 -9.89 -9.36
C TRP A 214 -8.57 -11.42 -9.33
N LYS A 215 -8.63 -12.05 -10.50
CA LYS A 215 -8.64 -13.51 -10.68
C LYS A 215 -7.40 -14.03 -11.41
N ASN A 216 -6.51 -13.15 -11.80
CA ASN A 216 -5.28 -13.46 -12.51
C ASN A 216 -5.50 -14.24 -13.84
N THR A 217 -6.60 -13.95 -14.55
CA THR A 217 -6.84 -14.55 -15.87
C THR A 217 -5.94 -13.92 -16.94
N GLU A 218 -5.77 -14.60 -18.08
CA GLU A 218 -4.97 -14.08 -19.20
C GLU A 218 -5.57 -12.77 -19.72
N GLU A 219 -6.90 -12.63 -19.74
CA GLU A 219 -7.59 -11.40 -20.16
C GLU A 219 -7.27 -10.24 -19.21
N GLN A 220 -7.32 -10.50 -17.90
CA GLN A 220 -6.98 -9.49 -16.89
C GLN A 220 -5.49 -9.11 -16.96
N ARG A 221 -4.60 -10.10 -17.13
CA ARG A 221 -3.17 -9.86 -17.33
C ARG A 221 -2.90 -9.00 -18.56
N LYS A 222 -3.55 -9.31 -19.68
CA LYS A 222 -3.44 -8.50 -20.88
C LYS A 222 -4.02 -7.11 -20.67
N PHE A 223 -5.18 -7.01 -20.06
CA PHE A 223 -5.84 -5.72 -19.81
C PHE A 223 -4.97 -4.74 -19.01
N ILE A 224 -4.32 -5.18 -17.93
CA ILE A 224 -3.46 -4.29 -17.14
C ILE A 224 -2.21 -3.81 -17.89
N LEU A 225 -1.79 -4.52 -18.95
CA LEU A 225 -0.70 -4.12 -19.82
C LEU A 225 -1.16 -3.16 -20.92
N ASP A 226 -2.36 -3.34 -21.46
CA ASP A 226 -2.87 -2.65 -22.63
C ASP A 226 -3.71 -1.41 -22.31
N TYR A 227 -4.15 -1.24 -21.06
CA TYR A 227 -4.93 -0.07 -20.63
C TYR A 227 -4.13 1.22 -20.86
N ARG A 228 -4.85 2.23 -21.45
CA ARG A 228 -4.31 3.55 -21.85
C ARG A 228 -5.15 4.68 -21.26
#